data_0b8edf2504890164b37b547500bd8d10
#
_entry.id   0b8edf2504890164b37b547500bd8d10
#
_cell.length_a   1.000
_cell.length_b   1.000
_cell.length_c   1.000
_cell.angle_alpha   90.00
_cell.angle_beta   90.00
_cell.angle_gamma   90.00
#
_symmetry.space_group_name_H-M   'P 1'
#
loop_
_entity.id
_entity.type
_entity.pdbx_description
1 polymer ?
#
loop_
_entity_poly.entity_id
_entity_poly.type
_entity_poly.pdbx_seq_one_letter_code
_entity_poly.pdbx_strand_id
1 'polypeptide(L)'
;MEKNWNLESIKIALEYAKLCSEQIERNKRRIERQEEKLENLKRDNSLYSVAEEYDIKEVIKRCKINIEKKKEELKQQLDFISKQYNL
;
A
#
# COMPACT_ATOMS: atom_id res chain seq x y z
N MET A 1 8.88 -11.30 33.19
CA MET A 1 9.89 -11.12 32.17
C MET A 1 9.37 -11.49 30.79
N GLU A 2 8.77 -12.65 30.63
CA GLU A 2 8.18 -13.07 29.37
C GLU A 2 7.11 -12.10 28.88
N LYS A 3 6.31 -11.57 29.80
CA LYS A 3 5.25 -10.61 29.48
C LYS A 3 5.80 -9.32 28.89
N ASN A 4 6.91 -8.83 29.39
CA ASN A 4 7.55 -7.61 28.89
C ASN A 4 8.10 -7.83 27.47
N TRP A 5 8.65 -9.02 27.24
CA TRP A 5 9.17 -9.38 25.93
C TRP A 5 8.05 -9.45 24.89
N ASN A 6 6.91 -10.03 25.26
CA ASN A 6 5.74 -10.11 24.39
C ASN A 6 5.17 -8.72 24.08
N LEU A 7 5.13 -7.83 25.07
CA LEU A 7 4.66 -6.47 24.88
C LEU A 7 5.55 -5.68 23.91
N GLU A 8 6.87 -5.85 24.02
CA GLU A 8 7.81 -5.23 23.09
C GLU A 8 7.58 -5.72 21.65
N SER A 9 7.42 -7.02 21.48
CA SER A 9 7.17 -7.62 20.17
C SER A 9 5.86 -7.14 19.57
N ILE A 10 4.82 -7.04 20.38
CA ILE A 10 3.51 -6.53 19.96
C ILE A 10 3.62 -5.07 19.53
N LYS A 11 4.33 -4.27 20.30
CA LYS A 11 4.54 -2.84 20.00
C LYS A 11 5.24 -2.66 18.66
N ILE A 12 6.29 -3.42 18.41
CA ILE A 12 7.03 -3.37 17.15
C ILE A 12 6.11 -3.78 15.99
N ALA A 13 5.33 -4.84 16.17
CA ALA A 13 4.39 -5.32 15.16
C ALA A 13 3.31 -4.28 14.86
N LEU A 14 2.81 -3.57 15.88
CA LEU A 14 1.82 -2.51 15.70
C LEU A 14 2.40 -1.34 14.92
N GLU A 15 3.62 -0.93 15.20
CA GLU A 15 4.29 0.14 14.47
C GLU A 15 4.49 -0.25 13.00
N TYR A 16 4.89 -1.48 12.75
CA TYR A 16 5.07 -1.98 11.39
C TYR A 16 3.73 -2.04 10.64
N ALA A 17 2.67 -2.50 11.32
CA ALA A 17 1.32 -2.54 10.75
C ALA A 17 0.85 -1.14 10.36
N LYS A 18 1.13 -0.16 11.20
CA LYS A 18 0.80 1.24 10.92
C LYS A 18 1.52 1.74 9.66
N LEU A 19 2.80 1.42 9.52
CA LEU A 19 3.58 1.78 8.34
C LEU A 19 3.00 1.14 7.07
N CYS A 20 2.63 -0.13 7.14
CA CYS A 20 2.00 -0.83 6.02
C CYS A 20 0.70 -0.13 5.60
N SER A 21 -0.13 0.22 6.58
CA SER A 21 -1.40 0.91 6.35
C SER A 21 -1.18 2.27 5.67
N GLU A 22 -0.21 3.04 6.14
CA GLU A 22 0.15 4.33 5.55
C GLU A 22 0.63 4.19 4.11
N GLN A 23 1.43 3.18 3.82
CA GLN A 23 1.93 2.93 2.48
C GLN A 23 0.82 2.49 1.53
N ILE A 24 -0.14 1.71 2.02
CA ILE A 24 -1.32 1.34 1.24
C ILE A 24 -2.10 2.60 0.85
N GLU A 25 -2.34 3.50 1.80
CA GLU A 25 -3.06 4.73 1.53
C GLU A 25 -2.32 5.64 0.54
N ARG A 26 -1.00 5.76 0.67
CA ARG A 26 -0.18 6.53 -0.28
C ARG A 26 -0.28 5.98 -1.69
N ASN A 27 -0.20 4.67 -1.84
CA ASN A 27 -0.32 4.03 -3.14
C ASN A 27 -1.71 4.21 -3.74
N LYS A 28 -2.77 4.14 -2.92
CA LYS A 28 -4.15 4.41 -3.37
C LYS A 28 -4.29 5.82 -3.90
N ARG A 29 -3.76 6.81 -3.19
CA ARG A 29 -3.79 8.22 -3.62
C ARG A 29 -3.02 8.42 -4.92
N ARG A 30 -1.89 7.74 -5.06
CA ARG A 30 -1.09 7.82 -6.26
C ARG A 30 -1.84 7.24 -7.47
N ILE A 31 -2.55 6.13 -7.28
CA ILE A 31 -3.39 5.54 -8.31
C ILE A 31 -4.47 6.53 -8.75
N GLU A 32 -5.17 7.15 -7.79
CA GLU A 32 -6.21 8.13 -8.09
C GLU A 32 -5.67 9.29 -8.93
N ARG A 33 -4.51 9.82 -8.57
CA ARG A 33 -3.86 10.90 -9.32
C ARG A 33 -3.47 10.48 -10.73
N GLN A 34 -2.98 9.27 -10.89
CA GLN A 34 -2.59 8.75 -12.19
C GLN A 34 -3.82 8.46 -13.07
N GLU A 35 -4.89 7.97 -12.49
CA GLU A 35 -6.15 7.74 -13.20
C GLU A 35 -6.74 9.06 -13.70
N GLU A 36 -6.71 10.11 -12.87
CA GLU A 36 -7.15 11.45 -13.25
C GLU A 36 -6.30 12.01 -14.39
N LYS A 37 -4.99 11.82 -14.30
CA LYS A 37 -4.04 12.25 -15.32
C LYS A 37 -4.31 11.55 -16.65
N LEU A 38 -4.61 10.25 -16.60
CA LEU A 38 -4.96 9.46 -17.78
C LEU A 38 -6.26 9.96 -18.42
N GLU A 39 -7.26 10.24 -17.60
CA GLU A 39 -8.55 10.76 -18.05
C GLU A 39 -8.39 12.11 -18.76
N ASN A 40 -7.59 13.00 -18.17
CA ASN A 40 -7.29 14.30 -18.76
C ASN A 40 -6.52 14.17 -20.07
N LEU A 41 -5.59 13.23 -20.14
CA LEU A 41 -4.85 12.95 -21.36
C LEU A 41 -5.76 12.48 -22.49
N LYS A 42 -6.73 11.65 -22.18
CA LYS A 42 -7.70 11.15 -23.15
C LYS A 42 -8.68 12.22 -23.63
N ARG A 43 -9.02 13.18 -22.76
CA ARG A 43 -9.90 14.30 -23.12
C ARG A 43 -9.26 15.23 -24.12
N ASP A 44 -7.96 15.48 -23.95
CA ASP A 44 -7.22 16.40 -24.80
C ASP A 44 -6.48 15.61 -25.88
N ASN A 45 -7.15 15.38 -27.00
CA ASN A 45 -6.61 14.60 -28.10
C ASN A 45 -5.34 15.20 -28.70
N SER A 46 -5.13 16.52 -28.57
CA SER A 46 -3.95 17.17 -29.10
C SER A 46 -2.70 16.84 -28.32
N LEU A 47 -2.87 16.44 -27.03
CA LEU A 47 -1.78 16.06 -26.15
C LEU A 47 -1.67 14.57 -25.95
N TYR A 48 -2.53 13.79 -26.60
CA TYR A 48 -2.54 12.35 -26.41
C TYR A 48 -1.24 11.71 -26.90
N SER A 49 -0.64 10.91 -26.06
CA SER A 49 0.57 10.15 -26.37
C SER A 49 0.41 8.71 -25.86
N VAL A 50 0.60 7.76 -26.76
CA VAL A 50 0.56 6.33 -26.42
C VAL A 50 1.63 6.00 -25.38
N ALA A 51 2.82 6.64 -25.50
CA ALA A 51 3.91 6.44 -24.56
C ALA A 51 3.54 6.93 -23.15
N GLU A 52 2.92 8.13 -23.05
CA GLU A 52 2.47 8.64 -21.75
C GLU A 52 1.39 7.78 -21.14
N GLU A 53 0.42 7.31 -21.95
CA GLU A 53 -0.62 6.40 -21.49
C GLU A 53 0.00 5.12 -20.93
N TYR A 54 0.97 4.56 -21.62
CA TYR A 54 1.68 3.36 -21.19
C TYR A 54 2.38 3.58 -19.85
N ASP A 55 3.08 4.71 -19.72
CA ASP A 55 3.80 5.04 -18.48
C ASP A 55 2.84 5.20 -17.30
N ILE A 56 1.71 5.86 -17.50
CA ILE A 56 0.69 6.03 -16.48
C ILE A 56 0.15 4.66 -16.03
N LYS A 57 -0.18 3.81 -17.00
CA LYS A 57 -0.69 2.46 -16.69
C LYS A 57 0.32 1.60 -15.96
N GLU A 58 1.62 1.74 -16.29
CA GLU A 58 2.69 1.04 -15.59
C GLU A 58 2.82 1.49 -14.13
N VAL A 59 2.71 2.79 -13.88
CA VAL A 59 2.74 3.32 -12.51
C VAL A 59 1.56 2.79 -11.70
N ILE A 60 0.36 2.79 -12.28
CA ILE A 60 -0.84 2.25 -11.63
C ILE A 60 -0.64 0.77 -11.29
N LYS A 61 -0.13 0.00 -12.23
CA LYS A 61 0.12 -1.43 -12.04
C LYS A 61 1.09 -1.67 -10.88
N ARG A 62 2.19 -0.93 -10.83
CA ARG A 62 3.18 -1.04 -9.75
C ARG A 62 2.57 -0.68 -8.40
N CYS A 63 1.76 0.37 -8.35
CA CYS A 63 1.07 0.76 -7.13
C CYS A 63 0.12 -0.33 -6.64
N LYS A 64 -0.62 -0.96 -7.55
CA LYS A 64 -1.53 -2.06 -7.20
C LYS A 64 -0.77 -3.26 -6.64
N ILE A 65 0.37 -3.61 -7.25
CA ILE A 65 1.23 -4.68 -6.76
C ILE A 65 1.75 -4.36 -5.35
N ASN A 66 2.21 -3.13 -5.14
CA ASN A 66 2.70 -2.68 -3.83
C ASN A 66 1.60 -2.75 -2.77
N ILE A 67 0.38 -2.35 -3.12
CA ILE A 67 -0.77 -2.44 -2.21
C ILE A 67 -1.00 -3.89 -1.78
N GLU A 68 -0.99 -4.82 -2.73
CA GLU A 68 -1.20 -6.24 -2.41
C GLU A 68 -0.10 -6.79 -1.52
N LYS A 69 1.16 -6.44 -1.79
CA LYS A 69 2.28 -6.83 -0.94
C LYS A 69 2.14 -6.28 0.47
N LYS A 70 1.77 -5.02 0.60
CA LYS A 70 1.62 -4.38 1.92
C LYS A 70 0.40 -4.90 2.67
N LYS A 71 -0.66 -5.27 1.98
CA LYS A 71 -1.82 -5.93 2.59
C LYS A 71 -1.42 -7.28 3.19
N GLU A 72 -0.61 -8.05 2.47
CA GLU A 72 -0.12 -9.34 2.95
C GLU A 72 0.78 -9.18 4.18
N GLU A 73 1.70 -8.22 4.14
CA GLU A 73 2.55 -7.91 5.28
C GLU A 73 1.73 -7.45 6.50
N LEU A 74 0.73 -6.61 6.26
CA LEU A 74 -0.19 -6.13 7.31
C LEU A 74 -0.92 -7.31 7.95
N LYS A 75 -1.44 -8.21 7.13
CA LYS A 75 -2.15 -9.41 7.60
C LYS A 75 -1.23 -10.26 8.48
N GLN A 76 0.01 -10.46 8.08
CA GLN A 76 0.99 -11.23 8.86
C GLN A 76 1.24 -10.59 10.22
N GLN A 77 1.35 -9.27 10.27
CA GLN A 77 1.54 -8.56 11.53
C GLN A 77 0.32 -8.67 12.44
N LEU A 78 -0.88 -8.54 11.88
CA LEU A 78 -2.12 -8.67 12.65
C LEU A 78 -2.30 -10.09 13.17
N ASP A 79 -1.97 -11.11 12.38
CA ASP A 79 -2.00 -12.50 12.81
C ASP A 79 -1.02 -12.76 13.96
N PHE A 80 0.17 -12.19 13.87
CA PHE A 80 1.16 -12.28 14.92
C PHE A 80 0.63 -11.66 16.23
N ILE A 81 0.09 -10.46 16.15
CA ILE A 81 -0.48 -9.75 17.30
C ILE A 81 -1.61 -10.56 17.92
N SER A 82 -2.50 -11.08 17.10
CA SER A 82 -3.62 -11.91 17.54
C SER A 82 -3.16 -13.14 18.30
N LYS A 83 -2.12 -13.81 17.80
CA LYS A 83 -1.55 -14.99 18.47
C LYS A 83 -0.96 -14.64 19.82
N GLN A 84 -0.34 -13.47 19.96
CA GLN A 84 0.24 -13.03 21.22
C GLN A 84 -0.85 -12.77 22.27
N TYR A 85 -2.00 -12.25 21.85
CA TYR A 85 -3.12 -11.97 22.75
C TYR A 85 -3.90 -13.21 23.15
N ASN A 86 -3.90 -14.24 22.30
CA ASN A 86 -4.67 -15.47 22.56
C ASN A 86 -3.93 -16.48 23.43
N LEU A 87 -2.81 -16.08 24.00
CA LEU A 87 -2.10 -16.90 24.96
C LEU A 87 -2.69 -16.77 26.36
#